data_6b5bc268793ba8ca425716b6796eee12
#
_entry.id   6b5bc268793ba8ca425716b6796eee12
#
_cell.length_a   1.000
_cell.length_b   1.000
_cell.length_c   1.000
_cell.angle_alpha   90.00
_cell.angle_beta   90.00
_cell.angle_gamma   90.00
#
_symmetry.space_group_name_H-M   'P 1'
#
loop_
_entity.id
_entity.type
_entity.pdbx_description
1 polymer ?
#
loop_
_entity_poly.entity_id
_entity_poly.type
_entity_poly.pdbx_seq_one_letter_code
_entity_poly.pdbx_strand_id
1 'polypeptide(L)'
;LSTRFITGDKSLLGELSCDNFTFENTELGVYDTEQLSKLLGVLSDDVTYNVAKSGDTAIALEVNDQHSAVNFMLSDKSVINQPPALKQLPDFQVKIKVDRQFINRFISGKGALSETETFTVLSDGTDTKVVIGYASINTNRVTIPVVTSESSEIKNVSFNANLFKDVLVANKEC
;
A
#
# COMPACT_ATOMS: atom_id res chain seq x y z
N LEU A 1 1.46 4.11 15.59
CA LEU A 1 1.91 4.86 14.43
C LEU A 1 0.86 4.79 13.33
N SER A 2 0.50 5.91 12.73
CA SER A 2 -0.42 5.93 11.59
C SER A 2 0.08 6.89 10.52
N THR A 3 -0.17 6.57 9.26
CA THR A 3 0.08 7.45 8.14
C THR A 3 -0.98 7.28 7.07
N ARG A 4 -1.28 8.34 6.35
CA ARG A 4 -2.10 8.32 5.14
C ARG A 4 -1.25 8.77 3.96
N PHE A 5 -1.49 8.17 2.81
CA PHE A 5 -0.77 8.50 1.61
C PHE A 5 -1.69 8.51 0.39
N ILE A 6 -1.29 9.22 -0.63
CA ILE A 6 -1.93 9.24 -1.93
C ILE A 6 -0.85 9.22 -3.01
N THR A 7 -1.03 8.41 -4.05
CA THR A 7 -0.11 8.41 -5.21
C THR A 7 -0.19 9.72 -5.98
N GLY A 8 0.89 10.09 -6.66
CA GLY A 8 0.97 11.34 -7.41
C GLY A 8 -0.11 11.48 -8.50
N ASP A 9 -0.51 10.36 -9.11
CA ASP A 9 -1.61 10.26 -10.09
C ASP A 9 -3.01 10.13 -9.44
N LYS A 10 -3.07 10.13 -8.11
CA LYS A 10 -4.30 9.99 -7.30
C LYS A 10 -5.08 8.69 -7.53
N SER A 11 -4.44 7.67 -8.08
CA SER A 11 -5.07 6.37 -8.36
C SER A 11 -5.15 5.45 -7.14
N LEU A 12 -4.33 5.70 -6.12
CA LEU A 12 -4.33 4.94 -4.87
C LEU A 12 -4.31 5.90 -3.68
N LEU A 13 -5.25 5.71 -2.79
CA LEU A 13 -5.29 6.33 -1.47
C LEU A 13 -5.19 5.22 -0.42
N GLY A 14 -4.28 5.37 0.53
CA GLY A 14 -4.08 4.38 1.57
C GLY A 14 -3.96 5.00 2.96
N GLU A 15 -4.29 4.18 3.94
CA GLU A 15 -4.03 4.44 5.35
C GLU A 15 -3.32 3.22 5.93
N LEU A 16 -2.27 3.47 6.70
CA LEU A 16 -1.50 2.44 7.37
C LEU A 16 -1.45 2.77 8.86
N SER A 17 -1.76 1.79 9.69
CA SER A 17 -1.62 1.88 11.13
C SER A 17 -0.78 0.74 11.70
N CYS A 18 0.00 1.04 12.72
CA CYS A 18 0.79 0.08 13.48
C CYS A 18 0.48 0.28 14.96
N ASP A 19 -0.23 -0.68 15.55
CA ASP A 19 -0.78 -0.54 16.92
C ASP A 19 0.26 -0.81 18.01
N ASN A 20 1.31 -1.59 17.70
CA ASN A 20 2.34 -1.99 18.67
C ASN A 20 3.59 -1.09 18.63
N PHE A 21 3.49 0.10 18.07
CA PHE A 21 4.59 1.04 17.98
C PHE A 21 4.52 2.02 19.15
N THR A 22 5.43 1.86 20.11
CA THR A 22 5.51 2.73 21.28
C THR A 22 6.43 3.91 20.99
N PHE A 23 5.85 5.08 20.83
CA PHE A 23 6.56 6.32 20.55
C PHE A 23 5.82 7.49 21.20
N GLU A 24 6.49 8.62 21.43
CA GLU A 24 5.82 9.83 21.90
C GLU A 24 4.75 10.26 20.87
N ASN A 25 3.65 10.82 21.37
CA ASN A 25 2.59 11.31 20.50
C ASN A 25 3.04 12.61 19.79
N THR A 26 3.60 12.46 18.62
CA THR A 26 4.12 13.55 17.79
C THR A 26 3.87 13.29 16.32
N GLU A 27 3.79 14.35 15.52
CA GLU A 27 3.66 14.27 14.08
C GLU A 27 5.01 14.50 13.41
N LEU A 28 5.41 13.57 12.55
CA LEU A 28 6.66 13.65 11.82
C LEU A 28 6.40 14.00 10.34
N GLY A 29 7.04 15.06 9.86
CA GLY A 29 7.00 15.48 8.47
C GLY A 29 8.00 14.70 7.61
N VAL A 30 7.61 13.58 7.03
CA VAL A 30 8.45 12.79 6.13
C VAL A 30 8.10 13.12 4.67
N TYR A 31 8.95 13.86 4.00
CA TYR A 31 8.76 14.22 2.60
C TYR A 31 9.21 13.11 1.64
N ASP A 32 10.36 12.49 1.93
CA ASP A 32 10.95 11.42 1.13
C ASP A 32 11.02 10.12 1.93
N THR A 33 9.99 9.29 1.76
CA THR A 33 9.89 7.99 2.42
C THR A 33 10.88 6.98 1.87
N GLU A 34 11.31 7.10 0.61
CA GLU A 34 12.30 6.22 0.00
C GLU A 34 13.68 6.47 0.60
N GLN A 35 14.06 7.75 0.76
CA GLN A 35 15.30 8.10 1.43
C GLN A 35 15.32 7.66 2.89
N LEU A 36 14.23 7.88 3.63
CA LEU A 36 14.10 7.38 4.99
C LEU A 36 14.27 5.87 5.06
N SER A 37 13.60 5.12 4.20
CA SER A 37 13.70 3.66 4.14
C SER A 37 15.13 3.19 3.87
N LYS A 38 15.84 3.83 2.93
CA LYS A 38 17.24 3.52 2.62
C LYS A 38 18.17 3.80 3.80
N LEU A 39 17.98 4.92 4.48
CA LEU A 39 18.76 5.28 5.66
C LEU A 39 18.52 4.31 6.82
N LEU A 40 17.26 3.96 7.10
CA LEU A 40 16.94 2.97 8.12
C LEU A 40 17.48 1.58 7.78
N GLY A 41 17.63 1.24 6.50
CA GLY A 41 18.23 -0.01 6.03
C GLY A 41 19.74 -0.14 6.31
N VAL A 42 20.41 0.92 6.77
CA VAL A 42 21.82 0.88 7.24
C VAL A 42 21.91 0.31 8.65
N LEU A 43 20.83 0.38 9.40
CA LEU A 43 20.78 -0.05 10.79
C LEU A 43 20.48 -1.55 10.90
N SER A 44 21.00 -2.17 11.96
CA SER A 44 20.70 -3.53 12.36
C SER A 44 19.44 -3.59 13.25
N ASP A 45 19.16 -4.78 13.78
CA ASP A 45 18.13 -4.97 14.81
C ASP A 45 18.50 -4.23 16.12
N ASP A 46 17.55 -4.06 17.03
CA ASP A 46 17.70 -3.38 18.32
C ASP A 46 18.06 -1.88 18.21
N VAL A 47 17.26 -1.16 17.46
CA VAL A 47 17.41 0.29 17.31
C VAL A 47 16.77 1.06 18.47
N THR A 48 17.41 2.17 18.82
CA THR A 48 16.82 3.23 19.63
C THR A 48 16.51 4.44 18.75
N TYR A 49 15.45 5.15 19.05
CA TYR A 49 15.04 6.32 18.28
C TYR A 49 14.67 7.50 19.18
N ASN A 50 14.93 8.68 18.69
CA ASN A 50 14.63 9.95 19.34
C ASN A 50 14.12 10.97 18.30
N VAL A 51 13.32 11.94 18.74
CA VAL A 51 12.93 13.08 17.91
C VAL A 51 13.59 14.34 18.43
N ALA A 52 14.49 14.89 17.61
CA ALA A 52 15.04 16.20 17.88
C ALA A 52 13.98 17.28 17.60
N LYS A 53 13.81 18.21 18.53
CA LYS A 53 12.82 19.29 18.46
C LYS A 53 13.46 20.65 18.57
N SER A 54 12.85 21.63 17.92
CA SER A 54 13.10 23.05 18.13
C SER A 54 11.79 23.69 18.62
N GLY A 55 11.72 24.00 19.90
CA GLY A 55 10.44 24.28 20.55
C GLY A 55 9.50 23.08 20.49
N ASP A 56 8.29 23.27 19.97
CA ASP A 56 7.29 22.21 19.81
C ASP A 56 7.39 21.50 18.43
N THR A 57 8.31 21.92 17.57
CA THR A 57 8.44 21.40 16.20
C THR A 57 9.48 20.29 16.13
N ALA A 58 9.08 19.12 15.64
CA ALA A 58 9.98 18.03 15.32
C ALA A 58 10.84 18.40 14.09
N ILE A 59 12.17 18.35 14.22
CA ILE A 59 13.10 18.77 13.16
C ILE A 59 13.94 17.62 12.61
N ALA A 60 14.18 16.58 13.39
CA ALA A 60 14.90 15.40 12.92
C ALA A 60 14.43 14.13 13.64
N LEU A 61 14.51 13.02 12.94
CA LEU A 61 14.38 11.66 13.50
C LEU A 61 15.79 11.08 13.62
N GLU A 62 16.21 10.80 14.83
CA GLU A 62 17.50 10.20 15.15
C GLU A 62 17.28 8.72 15.47
N VAL A 63 17.94 7.83 14.76
CA VAL A 63 17.83 6.38 14.97
C VAL A 63 19.22 5.79 15.06
N ASN A 64 19.49 5.04 16.13
CA ASN A 64 20.80 4.49 16.40
C ASN A 64 20.71 3.01 16.71
N ASP A 65 21.67 2.25 16.24
CA ASP A 65 22.00 0.89 16.72
C ASP A 65 23.34 0.91 17.48
N GLN A 66 23.90 -0.27 17.72
CA GLN A 66 25.19 -0.39 18.42
C GLN A 66 26.40 0.12 17.62
N HIS A 67 26.24 0.25 16.28
CA HIS A 67 27.35 0.50 15.37
C HIS A 67 27.16 1.70 14.47
N SER A 68 25.91 2.18 14.32
CA SER A 68 25.52 3.20 13.37
C SER A 68 24.54 4.19 13.96
N ALA A 69 24.59 5.43 13.45
CA ALA A 69 23.66 6.48 13.78
C ALA A 69 23.10 7.09 12.49
N VAL A 70 21.79 7.17 12.39
CA VAL A 70 21.07 7.82 11.30
C VAL A 70 20.38 9.06 11.83
N ASN A 71 20.58 10.17 11.17
CA ASN A 71 19.86 11.42 11.41
C ASN A 71 19.09 11.79 10.15
N PHE A 72 17.76 11.70 10.20
CA PHE A 72 16.88 12.05 9.10
C PHE A 72 16.20 13.38 9.38
N MET A 73 16.49 14.39 8.55
CA MET A 73 15.88 15.72 8.68
C MET A 73 14.43 15.68 8.26
N LEU A 74 13.55 16.12 9.14
CA LEU A 74 12.12 16.22 8.88
C LEU A 74 11.80 17.51 8.11
N SER A 75 10.80 17.43 7.27
CA SER A 75 10.29 18.57 6.51
C SER A 75 9.18 19.28 7.29
N ASP A 76 9.00 20.56 7.00
CA ASP A 76 7.82 21.28 7.49
C ASP A 76 6.55 20.62 6.95
N LYS A 77 5.56 20.43 7.83
CA LYS A 77 4.29 19.79 7.48
C LYS A 77 3.50 20.53 6.38
N SER A 78 3.74 21.82 6.23
CA SER A 78 3.09 22.64 5.19
C SER A 78 3.49 22.27 3.75
N VAL A 79 4.68 21.67 3.58
CA VAL A 79 5.14 21.22 2.25
C VAL A 79 4.74 19.79 1.92
N ILE A 80 4.14 19.08 2.88
CA ILE A 80 3.68 17.70 2.67
C ILE A 80 2.21 17.70 2.26
N ASN A 81 1.95 17.15 1.08
CA ASN A 81 0.57 16.99 0.62
C ASN A 81 -0.21 16.07 1.56
N GLN A 82 -1.20 16.64 2.25
CA GLN A 82 -2.11 15.88 3.10
C GLN A 82 -3.14 15.18 2.21
N PRO A 83 -3.21 13.84 2.23
CA PRO A 83 -4.27 13.15 1.51
C PRO A 83 -5.64 13.51 2.09
N PRO A 84 -6.69 13.58 1.26
CA PRO A 84 -8.03 13.88 1.76
C PRO A 84 -8.47 12.81 2.76
N ALA A 85 -9.17 13.22 3.82
CA ALA A 85 -9.80 12.28 4.71
C ALA A 85 -10.97 11.59 3.99
N LEU A 86 -10.97 10.27 3.96
CA LEU A 86 -12.13 9.50 3.53
C LEU A 86 -13.22 9.65 4.60
N LYS A 87 -14.25 10.42 4.30
CA LYS A 87 -15.36 10.64 5.23
C LYS A 87 -16.29 9.43 5.32
N GLN A 88 -16.48 8.72 4.21
CA GLN A 88 -17.32 7.55 4.09
C GLN A 88 -16.84 6.70 2.91
N LEU A 89 -16.71 5.40 3.11
CA LEU A 89 -16.49 4.47 2.02
C LEU A 89 -17.84 4.22 1.31
N PRO A 90 -17.84 4.10 -0.03
CA PRO A 90 -19.06 3.71 -0.75
C PRO A 90 -19.46 2.28 -0.38
N ASP A 91 -20.71 1.94 -0.62
CA ASP A 91 -21.17 0.56 -0.56
C ASP A 91 -20.48 -0.25 -1.66
N PHE A 92 -19.80 -1.30 -1.27
CA PHE A 92 -19.11 -2.18 -2.20
C PHE A 92 -20.05 -3.28 -2.71
N GLN A 93 -20.14 -3.40 -4.03
CA GLN A 93 -20.97 -4.41 -4.71
C GLN A 93 -20.33 -5.80 -4.66
N VAL A 94 -19.02 -5.87 -4.53
CA VAL A 94 -18.25 -7.12 -4.47
C VAL A 94 -17.18 -6.99 -3.38
N LYS A 95 -17.15 -7.96 -2.46
CA LYS A 95 -16.10 -8.08 -1.45
C LYS A 95 -15.39 -9.41 -1.63
N ILE A 96 -14.13 -9.38 -2.00
CA ILE A 96 -13.31 -10.57 -2.20
C ILE A 96 -12.44 -10.85 -0.99
N LYS A 97 -12.25 -12.14 -0.68
CA LYS A 97 -11.28 -12.56 0.31
C LYS A 97 -9.90 -12.64 -0.34
N VAL A 98 -8.97 -11.84 0.18
CA VAL A 98 -7.56 -11.86 -0.22
C VAL A 98 -6.79 -12.71 0.78
N ASP A 99 -6.41 -13.91 0.37
CA ASP A 99 -5.60 -14.82 1.15
C ASP A 99 -4.21 -15.01 0.51
N ARG A 100 -3.32 -15.69 1.21
CA ARG A 100 -1.95 -15.95 0.73
C ARG A 100 -1.92 -16.66 -0.63
N GLN A 101 -2.89 -17.53 -0.90
CA GLN A 101 -2.97 -18.24 -2.17
C GLN A 101 -3.34 -17.28 -3.32
N PHE A 102 -4.32 -16.40 -3.10
CA PHE A 102 -4.68 -15.36 -4.05
C PHE A 102 -3.49 -14.43 -4.33
N ILE A 103 -2.82 -13.95 -3.27
CA ILE A 103 -1.65 -13.06 -3.37
C ILE A 103 -0.57 -13.69 -4.26
N ASN A 104 -0.19 -14.94 -3.98
CA ASN A 104 0.84 -15.63 -4.75
C ASN A 104 0.45 -15.83 -6.22
N ARG A 105 -0.81 -16.19 -6.48
CA ARG A 105 -1.32 -16.36 -7.85
C ARG A 105 -1.35 -15.04 -8.62
N PHE A 106 -1.78 -13.96 -7.97
CA PHE A 106 -1.82 -12.65 -8.60
C PHE A 106 -0.42 -12.14 -8.93
N ILE A 107 0.52 -12.20 -7.98
CA ILE A 107 1.91 -11.78 -8.19
C ILE A 107 2.56 -12.59 -9.31
N SER A 108 2.40 -13.92 -9.31
CA SER A 108 2.95 -14.81 -10.36
C SER A 108 2.30 -14.55 -11.71
N GLY A 109 0.98 -14.37 -11.75
CA GLY A 109 0.24 -14.07 -12.98
C GLY A 109 0.63 -12.73 -13.58
N LYS A 110 0.79 -11.69 -12.75
CA LYS A 110 1.28 -10.38 -13.20
C LYS A 110 2.74 -10.46 -13.67
N GLY A 111 3.58 -11.28 -13.02
CA GLY A 111 4.95 -11.53 -13.46
C GLY A 111 5.02 -12.20 -14.83
N ALA A 112 4.15 -13.16 -15.09
CA ALA A 112 4.06 -13.84 -16.39
C ALA A 112 3.51 -12.93 -17.52
N LEU A 113 2.72 -11.92 -17.16
CA LEU A 113 2.14 -10.93 -18.09
C LEU A 113 2.68 -9.53 -17.74
N SER A 114 3.99 -9.36 -17.80
CA SER A 114 4.70 -8.15 -17.35
C SER A 114 4.19 -6.87 -18.01
N GLU A 115 3.86 -6.95 -19.32
CA GLU A 115 3.37 -5.81 -20.11
C GLU A 115 1.91 -5.45 -19.85
N THR A 116 1.17 -6.28 -19.09
CA THR A 116 -0.24 -6.03 -18.81
C THR A 116 -0.38 -5.02 -17.66
N GLU A 117 -0.95 -3.86 -17.94
CA GLU A 117 -1.08 -2.77 -16.97
C GLU A 117 -2.31 -2.92 -16.06
N THR A 118 -3.31 -3.68 -16.49
CA THR A 118 -4.59 -3.77 -15.77
C THR A 118 -4.98 -5.19 -15.42
N PHE A 119 -5.75 -5.33 -14.36
CA PHE A 119 -6.59 -6.50 -14.10
C PHE A 119 -8.06 -6.08 -14.05
N THR A 120 -8.94 -7.03 -14.34
CA THR A 120 -10.39 -6.79 -14.39
C THR A 120 -11.10 -7.71 -13.42
N VAL A 121 -12.03 -7.16 -12.66
CA VAL A 121 -12.96 -7.93 -11.82
C VAL A 121 -14.22 -8.20 -12.63
N LEU A 122 -14.60 -9.47 -12.71
CA LEU A 122 -15.80 -9.97 -13.37
C LEU A 122 -16.67 -10.64 -12.31
N SER A 123 -17.94 -10.27 -12.24
CA SER A 123 -18.90 -10.94 -11.37
C SER A 123 -20.28 -10.99 -12.03
N ASP A 124 -20.88 -12.16 -12.06
CA ASP A 124 -22.26 -12.39 -12.50
C ASP A 124 -23.25 -12.50 -11.33
N GLY A 125 -22.80 -12.16 -10.10
CA GLY A 125 -23.55 -12.27 -8.87
C GLY A 125 -23.39 -13.63 -8.15
N THR A 126 -22.87 -14.64 -8.85
CA THR A 126 -22.61 -15.98 -8.28
C THR A 126 -21.10 -16.27 -8.31
N ASP A 127 -20.50 -16.15 -9.47
CA ASP A 127 -19.09 -16.39 -9.68
C ASP A 127 -18.34 -15.08 -9.86
N THR A 128 -17.27 -14.92 -9.10
CA THR A 128 -16.38 -13.76 -9.21
C THR A 128 -14.98 -14.20 -9.58
N LYS A 129 -14.37 -13.48 -10.52
CA LYS A 129 -13.05 -13.78 -11.07
C LYS A 129 -12.24 -12.48 -11.20
N VAL A 130 -10.96 -12.59 -10.92
CA VAL A 130 -9.96 -11.56 -11.23
C VAL A 130 -9.19 -12.01 -12.46
N VAL A 131 -9.14 -11.18 -13.50
CA VAL A 131 -8.51 -11.53 -14.78
C VAL A 131 -7.42 -10.51 -15.11
N ILE A 132 -6.18 -10.96 -15.18
CA ILE A 132 -5.04 -10.16 -15.66
C ILE A 132 -4.98 -10.38 -17.19
N GLY A 133 -4.93 -9.29 -17.97
CA GLY A 133 -4.94 -9.37 -19.43
C GLY A 133 -6.34 -9.57 -20.02
N TYR A 134 -7.38 -9.08 -19.35
CA TYR A 134 -8.74 -9.12 -19.90
C TYR A 134 -8.86 -8.23 -21.14
N ALA A 135 -9.36 -8.80 -22.22
CA ALA A 135 -9.67 -8.09 -23.45
C ALA A 135 -10.86 -8.76 -24.18
N SER A 136 -11.48 -8.03 -25.08
CA SER A 136 -12.57 -8.52 -25.95
C SER A 136 -12.11 -9.50 -27.02
N ILE A 137 -10.82 -9.52 -27.31
CA ILE A 137 -10.18 -10.44 -28.27
C ILE A 137 -9.38 -11.52 -27.53
N ASN A 138 -9.01 -12.58 -28.24
CA ASN A 138 -8.17 -13.63 -27.66
C ASN A 138 -6.76 -13.11 -27.40
N THR A 139 -6.46 -12.93 -26.11
CA THR A 139 -5.16 -12.53 -25.61
C THR A 139 -4.70 -13.49 -24.54
N ASN A 140 -3.40 -13.49 -24.25
CA ASN A 140 -2.89 -14.20 -23.10
C ASN A 140 -3.48 -13.58 -21.83
N ARG A 141 -4.01 -14.42 -20.96
CA ARG A 141 -4.63 -13.97 -19.71
C ARG A 141 -4.42 -14.95 -18.57
N VAL A 142 -4.43 -14.46 -17.38
CA VAL A 142 -4.50 -15.26 -16.14
C VAL A 142 -5.83 -14.99 -15.46
N THR A 143 -6.63 -16.04 -15.24
CA THR A 143 -7.91 -15.96 -14.56
C THR A 143 -7.79 -16.60 -13.18
N ILE A 144 -8.14 -15.86 -12.14
CA ILE A 144 -8.08 -16.28 -10.74
C ILE A 144 -9.50 -16.26 -10.18
N PRO A 145 -10.14 -17.43 -9.95
CA PRO A 145 -11.38 -17.50 -9.21
C PRO A 145 -11.15 -16.98 -7.78
N VAL A 146 -12.10 -16.21 -7.25
CA VAL A 146 -11.99 -15.64 -5.91
C VAL A 146 -13.19 -16.00 -5.05
N VAL A 147 -12.96 -16.15 -3.75
CA VAL A 147 -14.01 -16.32 -2.78
C VAL A 147 -14.57 -14.95 -2.39
N THR A 148 -15.87 -14.79 -2.45
CA THR A 148 -16.56 -13.55 -2.07
C THR A 148 -17.37 -13.74 -0.81
N SER A 149 -17.44 -12.72 0.04
CA SER A 149 -18.40 -12.64 1.13
C SER A 149 -19.69 -11.97 0.71
N GLU A 150 -19.61 -11.07 -0.25
CA GLU A 150 -20.73 -10.40 -0.88
C GLU A 150 -20.43 -10.28 -2.37
N SER A 151 -21.40 -10.62 -3.20
CA SER A 151 -21.24 -10.55 -4.65
C SER A 151 -22.55 -10.14 -5.30
N SER A 152 -22.49 -9.15 -6.17
CA SER A 152 -23.56 -8.73 -7.07
C SER A 152 -23.06 -8.80 -8.50
N GLU A 153 -23.97 -8.88 -9.45
CA GLU A 153 -23.62 -8.69 -10.85
C GLU A 153 -23.05 -7.26 -11.05
N ILE A 154 -21.89 -7.16 -11.62
CA ILE A 154 -21.23 -5.87 -11.92
C ILE A 154 -20.81 -5.82 -13.37
N LYS A 155 -20.78 -4.61 -13.93
CA LYS A 155 -20.05 -4.38 -15.17
C LYS A 155 -18.57 -4.60 -14.90
N ASN A 156 -17.85 -5.06 -15.93
CA ASN A 156 -16.40 -5.26 -15.84
C ASN A 156 -15.69 -4.00 -15.36
N VAL A 157 -14.97 -4.09 -14.25
CA VAL A 157 -14.21 -2.98 -13.66
C VAL A 157 -12.74 -3.33 -13.69
N SER A 158 -11.94 -2.45 -14.30
CA SER A 158 -10.49 -2.64 -14.41
C SER A 158 -9.73 -1.70 -13.50
N PHE A 159 -8.65 -2.23 -12.93
CA PHE A 159 -7.76 -1.54 -11.99
C PHE A 159 -6.30 -1.68 -12.43
N ASN A 160 -5.43 -0.81 -11.93
CA ASN A 160 -4.01 -0.88 -12.17
C ASN A 160 -3.39 -2.11 -11.48
N ALA A 161 -2.83 -3.02 -12.29
CA ALA A 161 -2.29 -4.29 -11.80
C ALA A 161 -0.93 -4.13 -11.11
N ASN A 162 -0.13 -3.13 -11.46
CA ASN A 162 1.15 -2.87 -10.82
C ASN A 162 0.95 -2.33 -9.41
N LEU A 163 0.11 -1.29 -9.25
CA LEU A 163 -0.21 -0.73 -7.94
C LEU A 163 -0.83 -1.78 -7.02
N PHE A 164 -1.76 -2.59 -7.53
CA PHE A 164 -2.37 -3.64 -6.72
C PHE A 164 -1.36 -4.72 -6.32
N LYS A 165 -0.45 -5.11 -7.22
CA LYS A 165 0.66 -6.01 -6.91
C LYS A 165 1.53 -5.46 -5.78
N ASP A 166 1.87 -4.16 -5.81
CA ASP A 166 2.70 -3.53 -4.78
C ASP A 166 1.99 -3.53 -3.41
N VAL A 167 0.68 -3.26 -3.39
CA VAL A 167 -0.16 -3.40 -2.18
C VAL A 167 -0.14 -4.84 -1.66
N LEU A 168 -0.29 -5.84 -2.54
CA LEU A 168 -0.27 -7.25 -2.14
C LEU A 168 1.10 -7.70 -1.63
N VAL A 169 2.18 -7.20 -2.21
CA VAL A 169 3.56 -7.49 -1.74
C VAL A 169 3.79 -6.94 -0.34
N ALA A 170 3.28 -5.73 -0.06
CA ALA A 170 3.39 -5.10 1.26
C ALA A 170 2.56 -5.81 2.34
N ASN A 171 1.48 -6.51 1.95
CA ASN A 171 0.49 -7.11 2.86
C ASN A 171 0.49 -8.65 2.76
N LYS A 172 1.66 -9.28 2.88
CA LYS A 172 1.82 -10.74 2.70
C LYS A 172 1.00 -11.63 3.65
N GLU A 173 0.47 -11.07 4.72
CA GLU A 173 -0.25 -11.78 5.79
C GLU A 173 -1.61 -11.15 6.15
N CYS A 174 -2.19 -10.36 5.29
CA CYS A 174 -3.52 -9.77 5.51
C CYS A 174 -4.66 -10.69 5.05
#